data_f2c0e65b8cd61b2dc31ca0f886a804c1
#
_entry.id   f2c0e65b8cd61b2dc31ca0f886a804c1
#
_cell.length_a   1.000
_cell.length_b   1.000
_cell.length_c   1.000
_cell.angle_alpha   90.00
_cell.angle_beta   90.00
_cell.angle_gamma   90.00
#
_symmetry.space_group_name_H-M   'P 1'
#
loop_
_entity.id
_entity.type
_entity.pdbx_description
1 polymer ?
#
loop_
_entity_poly.entity_id
_entity_poly.type
_entity_poly.pdbx_seq_one_letter_code
_entity_poly.pdbx_strand_id
1 'polypeptide(L)'
;MRRANNKVVGGVVLLAIILVAVGYAAITNVTLNINGTAKSGANQTNFVVEFIGTPTTGGKGTTTATINASKKTDGTVKVTGLTAKGDTATATFTVKNQSQDLSADLTAEATSSNEKYFETICRVEKTTLKAQEETTLTVTIKLLKTPIDETKEDLASNIGVSITAEPKQPGDEANAGSTTVTSKTKTSAGTYLPAGFSEVAGTNLDNGLTIQDSKENQYVWVEVPQTAEVYPTAGLNIKDFTTDEYTKIETDLHTYTSDYRKDGYKDEYTSKETTGLTSEQYYELKKKMLKSVYQNGGFYVGKYETGTEEKQTTGSAVEYKETQEPVIKQNVYPYTRVTRSQSQTLASNMEAGEYTSSLMFGVQWDLIMKYLETKGTAQADLKTDSTSWGNYYESLFSINANSKYVLSGPQKEWKRGPLEKKNKGEVLVTTGASDTFAKQGIYDLAGNVWEWTLECSDDNERPHVYRSGECWSQFSRTATDRKQADNYANPNSFRVTIF
;
A
#
# COMPACT_ATOMS: atom_id res chain seq x y z
N MET A 1 -17.60 -42.72 -44.55
CA MET A 1 -16.81 -41.89 -45.49
C MET A 1 -16.52 -40.53 -44.88
N ARG A 2 -15.24 -40.10 -45.03
CA ARG A 2 -14.61 -38.80 -44.70
C ARG A 2 -14.43 -38.49 -43.22
N ARG A 3 -13.25 -38.78 -42.69
CA ARG A 3 -11.93 -38.08 -42.57
C ARG A 3 -12.09 -36.66 -42.04
N ALA A 4 -11.75 -36.47 -40.81
CA ALA A 4 -10.49 -36.01 -40.23
C ALA A 4 -10.04 -34.62 -40.69
N ASN A 5 -9.80 -33.73 -39.75
CA ASN A 5 -8.55 -33.01 -39.76
C ASN A 5 -8.20 -32.48 -38.37
N ASN A 6 -7.11 -32.98 -37.85
CA ASN A 6 -6.35 -32.48 -36.72
C ASN A 6 -5.80 -31.09 -37.04
N LYS A 7 -5.94 -30.14 -36.15
CA LYS A 7 -4.94 -29.05 -36.02
C LYS A 7 -4.44 -29.05 -34.59
N VAL A 8 -3.21 -29.41 -34.53
CA VAL A 8 -2.29 -29.36 -33.40
C VAL A 8 -2.22 -27.90 -32.96
N VAL A 9 -2.59 -27.63 -31.72
CA VAL A 9 -2.22 -26.41 -31.00
C VAL A 9 -1.07 -26.78 -30.11
N GLY A 10 0.00 -26.00 -30.22
CA GLY A 10 1.30 -26.24 -29.64
C GLY A 10 1.30 -26.48 -28.13
N GLY A 11 2.15 -27.40 -27.76
CA GLY A 11 2.23 -27.93 -26.44
C GLY A 11 2.72 -26.95 -25.39
N VAL A 12 1.93 -26.82 -24.36
CA VAL A 12 2.41 -26.48 -23.03
C VAL A 12 3.01 -27.75 -22.49
N VAL A 13 4.33 -27.79 -22.30
CA VAL A 13 5.01 -28.89 -21.63
C VAL A 13 4.67 -28.76 -20.15
N LEU A 14 3.64 -29.49 -19.73
CA LEU A 14 3.34 -29.75 -18.35
C LEU A 14 4.36 -30.78 -17.87
N LEU A 15 5.39 -30.37 -17.15
CA LEU A 15 6.25 -31.30 -16.43
C LEU A 15 5.53 -31.67 -15.13
N ALA A 16 4.74 -32.74 -15.17
CA ALA A 16 4.22 -33.39 -13.98
C ALA A 16 5.39 -34.13 -13.30
N ILE A 17 5.88 -33.61 -12.19
CA ILE A 17 6.82 -34.35 -11.33
C ILE A 17 5.99 -35.13 -10.34
N ILE A 18 5.98 -36.44 -10.51
CA ILE A 18 5.44 -37.39 -9.53
C ILE A 18 6.41 -37.44 -8.35
N LEU A 19 5.99 -37.03 -7.18
CA LEU A 19 6.73 -37.19 -5.92
C LEU A 19 6.05 -38.26 -5.07
N VAL A 20 6.84 -39.24 -4.70
CA VAL A 20 6.45 -40.33 -3.76
C VAL A 20 6.67 -39.82 -2.34
N ALA A 21 5.69 -40.09 -1.51
CA ALA A 21 5.51 -39.62 -0.14
C ALA A 21 6.62 -40.03 0.85
N VAL A 22 6.87 -39.20 1.85
CA VAL A 22 6.66 -39.48 3.28
C VAL A 22 6.85 -38.21 4.10
N GLY A 23 5.79 -37.77 4.77
CA GLY A 23 5.79 -37.05 6.03
C GLY A 23 6.49 -35.67 6.11
N TYR A 24 5.75 -34.61 6.03
CA TYR A 24 5.95 -33.19 6.11
C TYR A 24 5.93 -32.50 4.72
N ALA A 25 4.91 -31.66 4.53
CA ALA A 25 4.76 -30.90 3.31
C ALA A 25 5.94 -29.93 3.17
N ALA A 26 6.94 -30.31 2.40
CA ALA A 26 8.04 -29.45 2.02
C ALA A 26 7.86 -29.03 0.58
N ILE A 27 7.99 -27.75 0.30
CA ILE A 27 8.08 -27.26 -1.07
C ILE A 27 9.39 -27.77 -1.65
N THR A 28 9.29 -28.67 -2.61
CA THR A 28 10.44 -29.39 -3.09
C THR A 28 11.19 -28.69 -4.20
N ASN A 29 10.53 -27.85 -5.00
CA ASN A 29 11.20 -27.13 -6.09
C ASN A 29 10.52 -25.81 -6.43
N VAL A 30 11.24 -24.70 -6.29
CA VAL A 30 10.93 -23.43 -6.89
C VAL A 30 12.02 -23.11 -7.91
N THR A 31 11.66 -22.88 -9.17
CA THR A 31 12.63 -22.47 -10.21
C THR A 31 12.38 -21.04 -10.58
N LEU A 32 13.35 -20.19 -10.35
CA LEU A 32 13.36 -18.78 -10.71
C LEU A 32 14.25 -18.58 -11.93
N ASN A 33 13.68 -18.09 -13.02
CA ASN A 33 14.41 -17.70 -14.20
C ASN A 33 14.60 -16.19 -14.21
N ILE A 34 15.84 -15.74 -14.25
CA ILE A 34 16.20 -14.35 -14.35
C ILE A 34 16.57 -14.05 -15.79
N ASN A 35 15.75 -13.23 -16.46
CA ASN A 35 16.01 -12.80 -17.82
C ASN A 35 16.43 -11.33 -17.81
N GLY A 36 17.65 -11.04 -18.20
CA GLY A 36 18.12 -9.68 -18.38
C GLY A 36 17.88 -9.23 -19.81
N THR A 37 17.21 -8.10 -19.99
CA THR A 37 17.05 -7.48 -21.31
C THR A 37 17.75 -6.13 -21.27
N ALA A 38 18.79 -5.96 -22.06
CA ALA A 38 19.40 -4.67 -22.32
C ALA A 38 18.79 -4.09 -23.59
N LYS A 39 18.16 -2.91 -23.49
CA LYS A 39 17.76 -2.14 -24.67
C LYS A 39 18.80 -1.08 -24.88
N SER A 40 19.39 -1.05 -26.08
CA SER A 40 20.31 0.00 -26.48
C SER A 40 19.64 0.98 -27.44
N GLY A 41 20.00 2.23 -27.33
CA GLY A 41 19.71 3.24 -28.33
C GLY A 41 20.53 3.04 -29.62
N ALA A 42 20.79 4.08 -30.39
CA ALA A 42 21.38 4.02 -31.74
C ALA A 42 22.75 3.31 -31.88
N ASN A 43 23.44 2.97 -30.78
CA ASN A 43 24.72 2.29 -30.81
C ASN A 43 24.72 1.05 -29.88
N GLN A 44 24.06 -0.02 -30.33
CA GLN A 44 23.88 -1.25 -29.58
C GLN A 44 25.15 -2.02 -29.24
N THR A 45 26.23 -1.81 -29.97
CA THR A 45 27.45 -2.59 -29.80
C THR A 45 28.30 -2.20 -28.59
N ASN A 46 28.10 -1.00 -28.03
CA ASN A 46 28.89 -0.47 -26.93
C ASN A 46 28.16 -0.45 -25.60
N PHE A 47 26.87 -0.80 -25.57
CA PHE A 47 26.06 -0.84 -24.34
C PHE A 47 25.83 -2.28 -23.92
N VAL A 48 26.44 -2.70 -22.82
CA VAL A 48 26.33 -4.05 -22.29
C VAL A 48 26.18 -4.00 -20.79
N VAL A 49 25.11 -4.60 -20.28
CA VAL A 49 24.88 -4.85 -18.85
C VAL A 49 24.68 -6.35 -18.65
N GLU A 50 25.45 -6.97 -17.79
CA GLU A 50 25.41 -8.41 -17.60
C GLU A 50 25.64 -8.84 -16.14
N PHE A 51 25.24 -10.05 -15.81
CA PHE A 51 25.63 -10.72 -14.57
C PHE A 51 27.08 -11.18 -14.64
N ILE A 52 27.80 -10.97 -13.55
CA ILE A 52 29.20 -11.39 -13.41
C ILE A 52 29.42 -12.21 -12.15
N GLY A 53 30.55 -12.92 -12.08
CA GLY A 53 30.95 -13.70 -10.92
C GLY A 53 30.04 -14.91 -10.65
N THR A 54 30.04 -15.38 -9.41
CA THR A 54 29.19 -16.49 -8.94
C THR A 54 28.13 -15.95 -7.99
N PRO A 55 26.83 -16.20 -8.23
CA PRO A 55 25.79 -15.78 -7.31
C PRO A 55 25.97 -16.38 -5.93
N THR A 56 25.57 -15.63 -4.89
CA THR A 56 25.53 -16.12 -3.51
C THR A 56 24.10 -16.43 -3.11
N THR A 57 23.89 -17.35 -2.18
CA THR A 57 22.57 -17.78 -1.74
C THR A 57 22.48 -17.80 -0.22
N GLY A 58 21.27 -17.63 0.32
CA GLY A 58 21.01 -17.60 1.75
C GLY A 58 19.55 -17.90 2.10
N GLY A 59 19.21 -17.76 3.37
CA GLY A 59 17.85 -17.98 3.88
C GLY A 59 17.60 -19.43 4.30
N LYS A 60 16.33 -19.84 4.37
CA LYS A 60 15.91 -21.20 4.75
C LYS A 60 15.88 -22.13 3.53
N GLY A 61 15.95 -23.43 3.81
CA GLY A 61 15.99 -24.47 2.78
C GLY A 61 17.31 -24.52 2.04
N THR A 62 17.29 -25.11 0.86
CA THR A 62 18.45 -25.19 -0.04
C THR A 62 18.19 -24.34 -1.27
N THR A 63 19.05 -23.36 -1.48
CA THR A 63 18.99 -22.47 -2.63
C THR A 63 20.22 -22.66 -3.53
N THR A 64 20.01 -22.76 -4.83
CA THR A 64 21.07 -22.74 -5.83
C THR A 64 20.78 -21.63 -6.84
N ALA A 65 21.82 -20.91 -7.24
CA ALA A 65 21.72 -19.85 -8.24
C ALA A 65 22.85 -19.99 -9.24
N THR A 66 22.54 -19.81 -10.53
CA THR A 66 23.52 -19.92 -11.62
C THR A 66 23.30 -18.84 -12.66
N ILE A 67 24.38 -18.36 -13.28
CA ILE A 67 24.33 -17.48 -14.45
C ILE A 67 24.45 -18.36 -15.69
N ASN A 68 23.65 -18.09 -16.72
CA ASN A 68 23.75 -18.81 -17.98
C ASN A 68 25.05 -18.42 -18.71
N ALA A 69 25.91 -19.40 -18.96
CA ALA A 69 27.22 -19.14 -19.56
C ALA A 69 27.18 -18.59 -21.00
N SER A 70 26.12 -18.94 -21.76
CA SER A 70 25.92 -18.47 -23.14
C SER A 70 25.12 -17.17 -23.26
N LYS A 71 24.43 -16.80 -22.20
CA LYS A 71 23.60 -15.59 -22.15
C LYS A 71 23.66 -14.98 -20.76
N LYS A 72 24.71 -14.23 -20.50
CA LYS A 72 25.04 -13.69 -19.17
C LYS A 72 24.02 -12.69 -18.61
N THR A 73 22.99 -12.37 -19.36
CA THR A 73 21.82 -11.61 -18.89
C THR A 73 20.77 -12.49 -18.21
N ASP A 74 20.92 -13.81 -18.28
CA ASP A 74 20.01 -14.78 -17.72
C ASP A 74 20.64 -15.48 -16.51
N GLY A 75 19.85 -15.70 -15.47
CA GLY A 75 20.19 -16.49 -14.33
C GLY A 75 19.05 -17.43 -13.93
N THR A 76 19.36 -18.44 -13.12
CA THR A 76 18.36 -19.36 -12.59
C THR A 76 18.54 -19.50 -11.09
N VAL A 77 17.45 -19.40 -10.35
CA VAL A 77 17.40 -19.70 -8.91
C VAL A 77 16.47 -20.86 -8.70
N LYS A 78 16.94 -21.83 -7.90
CA LYS A 78 16.17 -22.99 -7.48
C LYS A 78 16.17 -23.06 -5.97
N VAL A 79 15.00 -23.16 -5.37
CA VAL A 79 14.81 -23.23 -3.92
C VAL A 79 14.04 -24.50 -3.57
N THR A 80 14.48 -25.20 -2.52
CA THR A 80 13.76 -26.34 -1.94
C THR A 80 13.74 -26.23 -0.41
N GLY A 81 12.73 -26.81 0.24
CA GLY A 81 12.69 -26.93 1.69
C GLY A 81 12.16 -25.71 2.45
N LEU A 82 11.36 -24.83 1.81
CA LEU A 82 10.53 -23.86 2.53
C LEU A 82 9.29 -24.58 3.06
N THR A 83 9.07 -24.58 4.38
CA THR A 83 8.04 -25.43 5.00
C THR A 83 7.01 -24.67 5.82
N ALA A 84 7.31 -23.47 6.26
CA ALA A 84 6.42 -22.66 7.10
C ALA A 84 6.15 -21.29 6.49
N LYS A 85 4.94 -20.78 6.67
CA LYS A 85 4.59 -19.39 6.30
C LYS A 85 5.65 -18.43 6.83
N GLY A 86 6.15 -17.57 5.96
CA GLY A 86 7.19 -16.58 6.29
C GLY A 86 8.63 -17.10 6.07
N ASP A 87 8.82 -18.39 5.75
CA ASP A 87 10.14 -18.87 5.36
C ASP A 87 10.63 -18.15 4.11
N THR A 88 11.89 -17.71 4.12
CA THR A 88 12.51 -16.97 3.02
C THR A 88 13.80 -17.63 2.55
N ALA A 89 14.02 -17.56 1.26
CA ALA A 89 15.28 -17.91 0.61
C ALA A 89 15.76 -16.71 -0.22
N THR A 90 17.07 -16.54 -0.37
CA THR A 90 17.65 -15.44 -1.11
C THR A 90 18.70 -15.91 -2.12
N ALA A 91 18.80 -15.19 -3.24
CA ALA A 91 19.90 -15.32 -4.19
C ALA A 91 20.37 -13.92 -4.60
N THR A 92 21.67 -13.66 -4.55
CA THR A 92 22.25 -12.37 -4.88
C THR A 92 23.19 -12.53 -6.07
N PHE A 93 22.95 -11.72 -7.10
CA PHE A 93 23.71 -11.65 -8.33
C PHE A 93 24.47 -10.32 -8.38
N THR A 94 25.68 -10.32 -8.92
CA THR A 94 26.40 -9.09 -9.23
C THR A 94 26.07 -8.69 -10.66
N VAL A 95 25.60 -7.46 -10.86
CA VAL A 95 25.31 -6.83 -12.15
C VAL A 95 26.41 -5.85 -12.46
N LYS A 96 26.95 -5.88 -13.66
CA LYS A 96 27.98 -4.94 -14.12
C LYS A 96 27.54 -4.24 -15.40
N ASN A 97 27.72 -2.93 -15.43
CA ASN A 97 27.68 -2.17 -16.66
C ASN A 97 29.06 -2.27 -17.34
N GLN A 98 29.18 -3.10 -18.36
CA GLN A 98 30.42 -3.32 -19.13
C GLN A 98 30.70 -2.21 -20.17
N SER A 99 29.79 -1.24 -20.30
CA SER A 99 29.93 -0.14 -21.26
C SER A 99 31.18 0.70 -20.95
N GLN A 100 31.80 1.27 -21.97
CA GLN A 100 33.03 2.06 -21.83
C GLN A 100 32.73 3.50 -21.37
N ASP A 101 31.64 4.06 -21.87
CA ASP A 101 31.31 5.49 -21.79
C ASP A 101 29.84 5.81 -21.53
N LEU A 102 28.98 4.79 -21.43
CA LEU A 102 27.53 4.99 -21.14
C LEU A 102 27.18 4.54 -19.75
N SER A 103 26.39 5.34 -19.06
CA SER A 103 25.70 4.95 -17.84
C SER A 103 24.48 4.10 -18.17
N ALA A 104 23.99 3.31 -17.22
CA ALA A 104 22.83 2.43 -17.36
C ALA A 104 21.82 2.67 -16.25
N ASP A 105 20.55 2.91 -16.62
CA ASP A 105 19.45 2.82 -15.68
C ASP A 105 18.91 1.40 -15.68
N LEU A 106 18.78 0.83 -14.48
CA LEU A 106 18.32 -0.54 -14.26
C LEU A 106 16.90 -0.57 -13.74
N THR A 107 16.09 -1.44 -14.32
CA THR A 107 14.78 -1.83 -13.77
C THR A 107 14.80 -3.35 -13.61
N ALA A 108 14.37 -3.85 -12.43
CA ALA A 108 14.25 -5.27 -12.18
C ALA A 108 12.79 -5.64 -11.93
N GLU A 109 12.39 -6.78 -12.43
CA GLU A 109 11.04 -7.30 -12.29
C GLU A 109 11.10 -8.80 -11.93
N ALA A 110 10.26 -9.22 -10.98
CA ALA A 110 10.12 -10.62 -10.63
C ALA A 110 8.65 -11.03 -10.68
N THR A 111 8.36 -12.16 -11.31
CA THR A 111 7.01 -12.71 -11.42
C THR A 111 6.99 -14.14 -10.93
N SER A 112 5.94 -14.53 -10.22
CA SER A 112 5.67 -15.90 -9.79
C SER A 112 4.48 -16.47 -10.56
N SER A 113 4.61 -17.68 -11.07
CA SER A 113 3.45 -18.39 -11.66
C SER A 113 2.49 -18.95 -10.61
N ASN A 114 2.86 -18.90 -9.34
CA ASN A 114 2.07 -19.39 -8.20
C ASN A 114 2.12 -18.36 -7.05
N GLU A 115 1.52 -17.22 -7.26
CA GLU A 115 1.43 -16.13 -6.27
C GLU A 115 0.60 -16.52 -5.03
N LYS A 116 -0.16 -17.59 -5.10
CA LYS A 116 -0.89 -18.15 -3.95
C LYS A 116 0.05 -18.63 -2.83
N TYR A 117 1.23 -19.13 -3.21
CA TYR A 117 2.19 -19.71 -2.26
C TYR A 117 3.50 -18.96 -2.15
N PHE A 118 3.90 -18.21 -3.20
CA PHE A 118 5.22 -17.58 -3.25
C PHE A 118 5.12 -16.10 -3.57
N GLU A 119 5.76 -15.32 -2.75
CA GLU A 119 6.11 -13.93 -3.04
C GLU A 119 7.57 -13.88 -3.50
N THR A 120 7.83 -13.15 -4.56
CA THR A 120 9.19 -12.96 -5.07
C THR A 120 9.49 -11.48 -5.14
N ILE A 121 10.57 -11.07 -4.48
CA ILE A 121 11.01 -9.68 -4.37
C ILE A 121 12.39 -9.57 -5.02
N CYS A 122 12.54 -8.60 -5.93
CA CYS A 122 13.84 -8.22 -6.49
C CYS A 122 14.27 -6.89 -5.91
N ARG A 123 15.53 -6.82 -5.46
CA ARG A 123 16.15 -5.59 -5.00
C ARG A 123 17.44 -5.35 -5.75
N VAL A 124 17.58 -4.17 -6.35
CA VAL A 124 18.82 -3.66 -6.92
C VAL A 124 19.36 -2.57 -6.01
N GLU A 125 20.61 -2.68 -5.56
CA GLU A 125 21.17 -1.70 -4.62
C GLU A 125 21.41 -0.34 -5.28
N LYS A 126 21.79 -0.31 -6.57
CA LYS A 126 21.91 0.91 -7.36
C LYS A 126 21.15 0.73 -8.65
N THR A 127 20.19 1.58 -8.91
CA THR A 127 19.39 1.55 -10.15
C THR A 127 20.07 2.29 -11.31
N THR A 128 21.05 3.12 -11.02
CA THR A 128 21.87 3.77 -12.05
C THR A 128 23.32 3.38 -11.86
N LEU A 129 23.93 2.82 -12.89
CA LEU A 129 25.34 2.44 -12.92
C LEU A 129 26.11 3.30 -13.90
N LYS A 130 27.23 3.87 -13.46
CA LYS A 130 28.20 4.46 -14.36
C LYS A 130 28.87 3.39 -15.24
N ALA A 131 29.57 3.83 -16.27
CA ALA A 131 30.41 2.94 -17.05
C ALA A 131 31.35 2.14 -16.14
N GLN A 132 31.47 0.82 -16.37
CA GLN A 132 32.29 -0.12 -15.60
C GLN A 132 31.87 -0.33 -14.11
N GLU A 133 30.78 0.28 -13.64
CA GLU A 133 30.32 0.16 -12.27
C GLU A 133 29.52 -1.14 -12.06
N GLU A 134 29.51 -1.61 -10.81
CA GLU A 134 28.81 -2.81 -10.39
C GLU A 134 27.75 -2.49 -9.33
N THR A 135 26.70 -3.32 -9.30
CA THR A 135 25.68 -3.34 -8.25
C THR A 135 25.28 -4.76 -7.94
N THR A 136 24.50 -4.95 -6.88
CA THR A 136 23.92 -6.26 -6.54
C THR A 136 22.43 -6.28 -6.83
N LEU A 137 21.95 -7.40 -7.36
CA LEU A 137 20.55 -7.76 -7.46
C LEU A 137 20.28 -8.89 -6.47
N THR A 138 19.46 -8.65 -5.47
CA THR A 138 19.00 -9.67 -4.53
C THR A 138 17.57 -10.08 -4.87
N VAL A 139 17.36 -11.37 -5.03
CA VAL A 139 16.05 -12.00 -5.19
C VAL A 139 15.69 -12.68 -3.88
N THR A 140 14.56 -12.30 -3.28
CA THR A 140 14.01 -12.93 -2.09
C THR A 140 12.75 -13.69 -2.47
N ILE A 141 12.67 -14.95 -2.10
CA ILE A 141 11.51 -15.83 -2.30
C ILE A 141 10.95 -16.16 -0.93
N LYS A 142 9.68 -15.80 -0.70
CA LYS A 142 9.01 -15.97 0.58
C LYS A 142 7.80 -16.89 0.43
N LEU A 143 7.66 -17.83 1.35
CA LEU A 143 6.49 -18.70 1.44
C LEU A 143 5.34 -17.97 2.13
N LEU A 144 4.25 -17.76 1.43
CA LEU A 144 3.07 -17.00 1.91
C LEU A 144 2.14 -17.84 2.79
N LYS A 145 2.11 -19.17 2.58
CA LYS A 145 1.23 -20.07 3.31
C LYS A 145 1.97 -21.37 3.64
N THR A 146 1.78 -21.89 4.85
CA THR A 146 2.23 -23.23 5.20
C THR A 146 1.41 -24.25 4.41
N PRO A 147 2.02 -25.13 3.61
CA PRO A 147 1.31 -26.18 2.90
C PRO A 147 0.67 -27.18 3.89
N ILE A 148 -0.56 -27.59 3.61
CA ILE A 148 -1.31 -28.53 4.46
C ILE A 148 -1.26 -29.93 3.86
N ASP A 149 -1.41 -30.04 2.53
CA ASP A 149 -1.47 -31.31 1.83
C ASP A 149 -0.86 -31.15 0.42
N GLU A 150 0.37 -31.64 0.26
CA GLU A 150 1.12 -31.54 -1.01
C GLU A 150 0.49 -32.32 -2.16
N THR A 151 -0.41 -33.26 -1.87
CA THR A 151 -1.09 -34.06 -2.90
C THR A 151 -2.32 -33.32 -3.48
N LYS A 152 -2.80 -32.29 -2.79
CA LYS A 152 -4.00 -31.53 -3.15
C LYS A 152 -3.71 -30.08 -3.52
N GLU A 153 -2.49 -29.61 -3.26
CA GLU A 153 -2.09 -28.23 -3.46
C GLU A 153 -1.04 -28.14 -4.57
N ASP A 154 -1.22 -27.23 -5.51
CA ASP A 154 -0.19 -26.92 -6.49
C ASP A 154 0.88 -26.05 -5.81
N LEU A 155 1.98 -26.69 -5.42
CA LEU A 155 3.11 -26.06 -4.72
C LEU A 155 4.27 -25.72 -5.67
N ALA A 156 4.14 -26.01 -6.95
CA ALA A 156 5.15 -25.63 -7.94
C ALA A 156 4.96 -24.19 -8.41
N SER A 157 6.04 -23.47 -8.58
CA SER A 157 6.03 -22.16 -9.21
C SER A 157 7.22 -21.98 -10.14
N ASN A 158 6.96 -21.41 -11.31
CA ASN A 158 7.98 -20.83 -12.16
C ASN A 158 8.08 -19.34 -11.84
N ILE A 159 9.20 -18.93 -11.26
CA ILE A 159 9.45 -17.56 -10.90
C ILE A 159 10.41 -16.98 -11.92
N GLY A 160 9.95 -15.96 -12.64
CA GLY A 160 10.73 -15.20 -13.60
C GLY A 160 11.22 -13.89 -12.99
N VAL A 161 12.48 -13.57 -13.20
CA VAL A 161 13.07 -12.28 -12.84
C VAL A 161 13.73 -11.70 -14.08
N SER A 162 13.47 -10.44 -14.38
CA SER A 162 14.06 -9.73 -15.48
C SER A 162 14.74 -8.45 -15.02
N ILE A 163 15.91 -8.15 -15.62
CA ILE A 163 16.52 -6.82 -15.56
C ILE A 163 16.41 -6.20 -16.95
N THR A 164 15.92 -4.97 -16.99
CA THR A 164 15.98 -4.11 -18.16
C THR A 164 16.99 -3.00 -17.88
N ALA A 165 17.91 -2.75 -18.80
CA ALA A 165 18.87 -1.67 -18.72
C ALA A 165 18.67 -0.70 -19.89
N GLU A 166 18.60 0.60 -19.58
CA GLU A 166 18.50 1.67 -20.58
C GLU A 166 19.77 2.53 -20.55
N PRO A 167 20.39 2.84 -21.72
CA PRO A 167 21.60 3.65 -21.75
C PRO A 167 21.30 5.12 -21.44
N LYS A 168 22.22 5.76 -20.69
CA LYS A 168 22.23 7.19 -20.42
C LYS A 168 23.57 7.82 -20.75
N GLN A 169 23.57 9.09 -21.11
CA GLN A 169 24.81 9.86 -21.27
C GLN A 169 25.46 10.11 -19.91
N PRO A 170 26.80 10.11 -19.81
CA PRO A 170 27.49 10.49 -18.59
C PRO A 170 27.07 11.92 -18.14
N GLY A 171 26.75 12.08 -16.89
CA GLY A 171 26.27 13.35 -16.31
C GLY A 171 24.76 13.49 -16.20
N ASP A 172 24.00 12.64 -16.90
CA ASP A 172 22.52 12.56 -16.76
C ASP A 172 22.11 11.52 -15.67
N GLU A 173 23.09 11.05 -14.90
CA GLU A 173 22.82 10.12 -13.80
C GLU A 173 22.06 10.85 -12.70
N ALA A 174 20.81 10.48 -12.50
CA ALA A 174 20.15 10.76 -11.24
C ALA A 174 20.92 10.06 -10.11
N ASN A 175 21.11 10.69 -8.97
CA ASN A 175 21.87 10.09 -7.87
C ASN A 175 21.31 8.70 -7.55
N ALA A 176 22.18 7.70 -7.71
CA ALA A 176 21.87 6.31 -7.42
C ALA A 176 21.74 6.11 -5.92
N GLY A 177 20.54 6.33 -5.40
CA GLY A 177 20.15 5.82 -4.10
C GLY A 177 19.86 4.32 -4.20
N SER A 178 20.09 3.57 -3.12
CA SER A 178 19.60 2.18 -3.02
C SER A 178 18.09 2.19 -3.22
N THR A 179 17.61 1.63 -4.31
CA THR A 179 16.19 1.47 -4.56
C THR A 179 15.85 -0.01 -4.52
N THR A 180 14.98 -0.35 -3.61
CA THR A 180 14.33 -1.65 -3.61
C THR A 180 13.32 -1.64 -4.74
N VAL A 181 13.58 -2.41 -5.79
CA VAL A 181 12.66 -2.57 -6.90
C VAL A 181 11.93 -3.89 -6.72
N THR A 182 10.73 -3.81 -6.23
CA THR A 182 9.81 -4.95 -6.16
C THR A 182 9.07 -5.14 -7.47
N SER A 183 8.58 -6.36 -7.70
CA SER A 183 7.79 -6.70 -8.87
C SER A 183 6.63 -5.71 -9.07
N LYS A 184 6.51 -5.19 -10.29
CA LYS A 184 5.49 -4.21 -10.70
C LYS A 184 5.37 -3.03 -9.73
N THR A 185 6.38 -2.17 -9.71
CA THR A 185 6.43 -0.98 -8.85
C THR A 185 5.49 0.13 -9.28
N LYS A 186 4.78 -0.05 -10.40
CA LYS A 186 3.84 0.93 -10.95
C LYS A 186 2.55 0.28 -11.40
N THR A 187 1.47 0.99 -11.19
CA THR A 187 0.16 0.66 -11.75
C THR A 187 0.13 0.89 -13.27
N SER A 188 -0.94 0.47 -13.93
CA SER A 188 -1.18 0.78 -15.35
C SER A 188 -1.20 2.30 -15.63
N ALA A 189 -1.55 3.11 -14.64
CA ALA A 189 -1.52 4.57 -14.70
C ALA A 189 -0.14 5.18 -14.38
N GLY A 190 0.87 4.37 -14.10
CA GLY A 190 2.22 4.81 -13.80
C GLY A 190 2.45 5.28 -12.35
N THR A 191 1.46 5.18 -11.46
CA THR A 191 1.61 5.50 -10.04
C THR A 191 2.35 4.39 -9.29
N TYR A 192 2.90 4.72 -8.12
CA TYR A 192 3.54 3.73 -7.25
C TYR A 192 2.60 2.56 -6.93
N LEU A 193 3.10 1.34 -7.01
CA LEU A 193 2.39 0.13 -6.59
C LEU A 193 3.24 -0.61 -5.56
N PRO A 194 2.81 -0.68 -4.29
CA PRO A 194 3.55 -1.42 -3.26
C PRO A 194 3.62 -2.91 -3.59
N ALA A 195 4.70 -3.56 -3.16
CA ALA A 195 4.82 -5.00 -3.31
C ALA A 195 3.69 -5.75 -2.61
N GLY A 196 3.21 -6.82 -3.24
CA GLY A 196 2.11 -7.63 -2.71
C GLY A 196 0.71 -7.07 -3.00
N PHE A 197 0.62 -5.92 -3.72
CA PHE A 197 -0.66 -5.37 -4.18
C PHE A 197 -0.90 -5.60 -5.67
N SER A 198 -2.16 -5.60 -6.03
CA SER A 198 -2.63 -5.62 -7.42
C SER A 198 -3.65 -4.52 -7.64
N GLU A 199 -3.75 -4.03 -8.88
CA GLU A 199 -4.78 -3.05 -9.26
C GLU A 199 -6.16 -3.68 -9.26
N VAL A 200 -7.15 -2.95 -8.78
CA VAL A 200 -8.55 -3.36 -8.86
C VAL A 200 -9.10 -2.98 -10.24
N ALA A 201 -9.59 -3.96 -10.98
CA ALA A 201 -10.11 -3.75 -12.33
C ALA A 201 -11.25 -2.72 -12.36
N GLY A 202 -11.26 -1.87 -13.39
CA GLY A 202 -12.28 -0.83 -13.58
C GLY A 202 -12.04 0.47 -12.78
N THR A 203 -10.95 0.55 -12.02
CA THR A 203 -10.55 1.78 -11.34
C THR A 203 -9.40 2.46 -12.09
N ASN A 204 -9.32 3.78 -12.02
CA ASN A 204 -8.31 4.61 -12.65
C ASN A 204 -8.16 5.97 -11.93
N LEU A 205 -7.28 6.85 -12.41
CA LEU A 205 -7.04 8.16 -11.77
C LEU A 205 -8.25 9.09 -11.76
N ASP A 206 -9.26 8.86 -12.62
CA ASP A 206 -10.44 9.73 -12.70
C ASP A 206 -11.56 9.28 -11.76
N ASN A 207 -11.61 7.99 -11.43
CA ASN A 207 -12.65 7.41 -10.57
C ASN A 207 -12.14 6.82 -9.25
N GLY A 208 -10.87 7.06 -8.90
CA GLY A 208 -10.23 6.56 -7.69
C GLY A 208 -9.48 5.25 -7.92
N LEU A 209 -8.28 5.36 -8.52
CA LEU A 209 -7.38 4.23 -8.72
C LEU A 209 -7.20 3.44 -7.43
N THR A 210 -7.59 2.19 -7.45
CA THR A 210 -7.63 1.32 -6.27
C THR A 210 -6.67 0.15 -6.43
N ILE A 211 -5.94 -0.15 -5.36
CA ILE A 211 -5.13 -1.36 -5.23
C ILE A 211 -5.68 -2.24 -4.12
N GLN A 212 -5.36 -3.51 -4.16
CA GLN A 212 -5.72 -4.47 -3.10
C GLN A 212 -4.57 -5.41 -2.78
N ASP A 213 -4.48 -5.81 -1.50
CA ASP A 213 -3.55 -6.84 -1.05
C ASP A 213 -4.13 -8.26 -1.25
N SER A 214 -3.35 -9.28 -0.87
CA SER A 214 -3.78 -10.70 -0.94
C SER A 214 -4.93 -11.07 -0.02
N LYS A 215 -5.28 -10.21 0.94
CA LYS A 215 -6.43 -10.35 1.85
C LYS A 215 -7.64 -9.55 1.40
N GLU A 216 -7.57 -8.94 0.20
CA GLU A 216 -8.62 -8.08 -0.38
C GLU A 216 -8.84 -6.76 0.40
N ASN A 217 -7.87 -6.29 1.18
CA ASN A 217 -7.89 -4.94 1.70
C ASN A 217 -7.66 -3.95 0.57
N GLN A 218 -8.53 -2.96 0.43
CA GLN A 218 -8.52 -2.01 -0.69
C GLN A 218 -8.06 -0.62 -0.26
N TYR A 219 -7.23 -0.01 -1.11
CA TYR A 219 -6.68 1.32 -0.89
C TYR A 219 -6.77 2.15 -2.16
N VAL A 220 -7.07 3.43 -2.02
CA VAL A 220 -7.23 4.39 -3.12
C VAL A 220 -6.02 5.30 -3.19
N TRP A 221 -5.53 5.54 -4.40
CA TRP A 221 -4.45 6.49 -4.67
C TRP A 221 -4.91 7.93 -4.48
N VAL A 222 -4.20 8.67 -3.67
CA VAL A 222 -4.35 10.11 -3.48
C VAL A 222 -3.18 10.80 -4.17
N GLU A 223 -3.47 11.42 -5.29
CA GLU A 223 -2.47 12.12 -6.10
C GLU A 223 -2.04 13.44 -5.45
N VAL A 224 -0.73 13.65 -5.36
CA VAL A 224 -0.11 14.93 -4.98
C VAL A 224 0.79 15.34 -6.14
N PRO A 225 0.40 16.33 -6.96
CA PRO A 225 1.12 16.65 -8.18
C PRO A 225 2.58 17.05 -7.93
N GLN A 226 3.49 16.46 -8.68
CA GLN A 226 4.93 16.79 -8.64
C GLN A 226 5.20 18.02 -9.54
N THR A 227 4.76 19.18 -9.08
CA THR A 227 4.87 20.45 -9.82
C THR A 227 5.52 21.54 -8.97
N ALA A 228 6.06 22.58 -9.64
CA ALA A 228 6.62 23.74 -8.95
C ALA A 228 5.55 24.54 -8.17
N GLU A 229 4.27 24.36 -8.48
CA GLU A 229 3.17 24.95 -7.72
C GLU A 229 3.01 24.26 -6.36
N VAL A 230 3.13 22.93 -6.32
CA VAL A 230 3.04 22.14 -5.07
C VAL A 230 4.33 22.23 -4.26
N TYR A 231 5.49 22.27 -4.94
CA TYR A 231 6.81 22.28 -4.30
C TYR A 231 7.64 23.52 -4.68
N PRO A 232 7.16 24.76 -4.37
CA PRO A 232 7.86 25.98 -4.75
C PRO A 232 9.19 26.19 -4.01
N THR A 233 9.32 25.68 -2.80
CA THR A 233 10.51 25.84 -1.95
C THR A 233 11.44 24.64 -2.01
N ALA A 234 10.89 23.42 -1.94
CA ALA A 234 11.65 22.18 -2.05
C ALA A 234 12.19 21.95 -3.48
N GLY A 235 11.47 22.44 -4.49
CA GLY A 235 11.76 22.13 -5.90
C GLY A 235 11.42 20.69 -6.25
N LEU A 236 11.83 20.23 -7.45
CA LEU A 236 11.45 18.91 -7.97
C LEU A 236 12.62 17.92 -8.09
N ASN A 237 13.81 18.29 -7.63
CA ASN A 237 15.05 17.55 -7.88
C ASN A 237 15.85 17.31 -6.59
N ILE A 238 15.17 17.01 -5.47
CA ILE A 238 15.85 16.65 -4.23
C ILE A 238 16.58 15.33 -4.43
N LYS A 239 17.89 15.36 -4.24
CA LYS A 239 18.77 14.19 -4.34
C LYS A 239 19.04 13.60 -2.95
N ASP A 240 19.36 14.45 -1.99
CA ASP A 240 19.65 14.08 -0.61
C ASP A 240 18.55 14.61 0.29
N PHE A 241 17.88 13.71 0.98
CA PHE A 241 16.79 14.05 1.90
C PHE A 241 17.37 14.42 3.28
N THR A 242 17.90 15.63 3.38
CA THR A 242 18.35 16.22 4.64
C THR A 242 17.17 16.71 5.48
N THR A 243 17.42 17.10 6.73
CA THR A 243 16.38 17.69 7.59
C THR A 243 15.79 18.96 6.97
N ASP A 244 16.61 19.76 6.30
CA ASP A 244 16.16 20.99 5.61
C ASP A 244 15.22 20.68 4.44
N GLU A 245 15.52 19.67 3.62
CA GLU A 245 14.63 19.23 2.53
C GLU A 245 13.30 18.70 3.06
N TYR A 246 13.29 17.90 4.13
CA TYR A 246 12.04 17.46 4.74
C TYR A 246 11.20 18.64 5.25
N THR A 247 11.83 19.65 5.85
CA THR A 247 11.14 20.86 6.30
C THR A 247 10.55 21.66 5.14
N LYS A 248 11.28 21.77 4.03
CA LYS A 248 10.75 22.43 2.80
C LYS A 248 9.56 21.68 2.23
N ILE A 249 9.66 20.34 2.09
CA ILE A 249 8.55 19.51 1.60
C ILE A 249 7.33 19.69 2.50
N GLU A 250 7.48 19.59 3.81
CA GLU A 250 6.37 19.76 4.76
C GLU A 250 5.74 21.16 4.65
N THR A 251 6.56 22.19 4.57
CA THR A 251 6.10 23.59 4.39
C THR A 251 5.32 23.76 3.10
N ASP A 252 5.81 23.22 2.00
CA ASP A 252 5.17 23.30 0.70
C ASP A 252 3.82 22.57 0.69
N LEU A 253 3.76 21.34 1.25
CA LEU A 253 2.50 20.59 1.38
C LEU A 253 1.49 21.32 2.29
N HIS A 254 1.95 21.96 3.37
CA HIS A 254 1.12 22.79 4.23
C HIS A 254 0.57 24.01 3.48
N THR A 255 1.38 24.64 2.63
CA THR A 255 0.96 25.77 1.79
C THR A 255 -0.05 25.32 0.73
N TYR A 256 0.20 24.20 0.06
CA TYR A 256 -0.69 23.61 -0.94
C TYR A 256 -2.06 23.23 -0.38
N THR A 257 -2.10 22.82 0.89
CA THR A 257 -3.35 22.44 1.58
C THR A 257 -3.90 23.52 2.49
N SER A 258 -3.44 24.77 2.38
CA SER A 258 -3.78 25.87 3.30
C SER A 258 -5.29 26.08 3.50
N ASP A 259 -6.11 25.83 2.48
CA ASP A 259 -7.57 25.91 2.55
C ASP A 259 -8.20 24.92 3.55
N TYR A 260 -7.52 23.83 3.85
CA TYR A 260 -7.99 22.74 4.70
C TYR A 260 -7.28 22.67 6.05
N ARG A 261 -6.20 23.44 6.22
CA ARG A 261 -5.50 23.56 7.49
C ARG A 261 -6.27 24.41 8.49
N LYS A 262 -5.99 24.19 9.75
CA LYS A 262 -6.59 24.97 10.84
C LYS A 262 -5.52 25.32 11.86
N ASP A 263 -5.49 26.56 12.31
CA ASP A 263 -4.58 27.02 13.36
C ASP A 263 -4.77 26.23 14.65
N GLY A 264 -3.69 25.98 15.35
CA GLY A 264 -3.68 25.18 16.58
C GLY A 264 -3.64 23.67 16.34
N TYR A 265 -3.44 23.22 15.07
CA TYR A 265 -3.27 21.79 14.71
C TYR A 265 -2.01 21.60 13.88
N LYS A 266 -1.24 20.55 14.20
CA LYS A 266 0.07 20.30 13.60
C LYS A 266 0.46 18.82 13.64
N ASP A 267 1.44 18.45 12.82
CA ASP A 267 2.04 17.12 12.80
C ASP A 267 3.35 17.13 13.59
N GLU A 268 3.25 17.19 14.92
CA GLU A 268 4.38 17.19 15.84
C GLU A 268 4.20 16.16 16.95
N TYR A 269 5.33 15.68 17.47
CA TYR A 269 5.33 14.83 18.67
C TYR A 269 5.05 15.68 19.91
N THR A 270 4.15 15.23 20.76
CA THR A 270 3.81 15.93 22.01
C THR A 270 4.30 15.17 23.22
N SER A 271 4.55 15.87 24.34
CA SER A 271 4.94 15.23 25.61
C SER A 271 3.86 14.32 26.21
N LYS A 272 2.63 14.46 25.76
CA LYS A 272 1.50 13.58 26.10
C LYS A 272 1.19 12.57 24.99
N GLU A 273 2.20 12.26 24.18
CA GLU A 273 2.06 11.36 23.04
C GLU A 273 1.53 9.98 23.46
N THR A 274 0.53 9.50 22.75
CA THR A 274 -0.14 8.24 23.02
C THR A 274 -0.32 7.38 21.77
N THR A 275 0.51 7.60 20.75
CA THR A 275 0.56 6.69 19.57
C THR A 275 1.27 5.38 19.88
N GLY A 276 1.93 5.28 21.03
CA GLY A 276 2.85 4.18 21.35
C GLY A 276 4.21 4.31 20.67
N LEU A 277 4.46 5.40 19.92
CA LEU A 277 5.73 5.71 19.28
C LEU A 277 6.59 6.56 20.20
N THR A 278 7.91 6.39 20.12
CA THR A 278 8.84 7.37 20.66
C THR A 278 8.90 8.61 19.75
N SER A 279 9.45 9.71 20.25
CA SER A 279 9.67 10.92 19.44
C SER A 279 10.47 10.61 18.18
N GLU A 280 11.53 9.83 18.31
CA GLU A 280 12.35 9.41 17.18
C GLU A 280 11.55 8.61 16.16
N GLN A 281 10.78 7.60 16.59
CA GLN A 281 9.93 6.79 15.72
C GLN A 281 8.87 7.64 15.01
N TYR A 282 8.27 8.60 15.71
CA TYR A 282 7.27 9.51 15.12
C TYR A 282 7.88 10.34 13.99
N TYR A 283 9.03 10.97 14.21
CA TYR A 283 9.66 11.80 13.20
C TYR A 283 10.26 10.99 12.04
N GLU A 284 10.77 9.79 12.30
CA GLU A 284 11.21 8.90 11.22
C GLU A 284 10.02 8.41 10.37
N LEU A 285 8.87 8.12 10.99
CA LEU A 285 7.64 7.80 10.28
C LEU A 285 7.17 8.98 9.41
N LYS A 286 7.21 10.22 9.96
CA LYS A 286 6.87 11.44 9.22
C LYS A 286 7.81 11.67 8.03
N LYS A 287 9.10 11.48 8.20
CA LYS A 287 10.09 11.57 7.10
C LYS A 287 9.82 10.53 6.00
N LYS A 288 9.51 9.27 6.36
CA LYS A 288 9.14 8.24 5.38
C LYS A 288 7.91 8.67 4.58
N MET A 289 6.88 9.17 5.24
CA MET A 289 5.66 9.67 4.60
C MET A 289 5.98 10.85 3.64
N LEU A 290 6.66 11.89 4.11
CA LEU A 290 7.02 13.05 3.30
C LEU A 290 7.85 12.67 2.07
N LYS A 291 8.85 11.79 2.26
CA LYS A 291 9.68 11.27 1.18
C LYS A 291 8.87 10.51 0.15
N SER A 292 8.00 9.59 0.60
CA SER A 292 7.16 8.79 -0.29
C SER A 292 6.20 9.65 -1.10
N VAL A 293 5.49 10.60 -0.45
CA VAL A 293 4.60 11.53 -1.13
C VAL A 293 5.35 12.35 -2.18
N TYR A 294 6.53 12.87 -1.83
CA TYR A 294 7.36 13.65 -2.75
C TYR A 294 7.88 12.81 -3.93
N GLN A 295 8.40 11.61 -3.68
CA GLN A 295 9.02 10.77 -4.71
C GLN A 295 7.99 10.07 -5.60
N ASN A 296 6.88 9.64 -5.02
CA ASN A 296 5.87 8.86 -5.75
C ASN A 296 4.75 9.71 -6.35
N GLY A 297 4.65 10.99 -5.96
CA GLY A 297 3.56 11.88 -6.39
C GLY A 297 2.23 11.55 -5.72
N GLY A 298 2.26 10.97 -4.50
CA GLY A 298 1.06 10.63 -3.75
C GLY A 298 1.27 9.52 -2.73
N PHE A 299 0.17 9.02 -2.23
CA PHE A 299 0.10 7.92 -1.25
C PHE A 299 -1.23 7.18 -1.39
N TYR A 300 -1.35 6.03 -0.74
CA TYR A 300 -2.61 5.30 -0.67
C TYR A 300 -3.31 5.51 0.67
N VAL A 301 -4.62 5.59 0.62
CA VAL A 301 -5.48 5.64 1.81
C VAL A 301 -6.50 4.50 1.78
N GLY A 302 -6.84 3.95 2.92
CA GLY A 302 -7.89 2.94 3.02
C GLY A 302 -9.15 3.38 2.30
N LYS A 303 -9.62 2.56 1.35
CA LYS A 303 -10.84 2.83 0.57
C LYS A 303 -12.05 3.01 1.46
N TYR A 304 -12.09 2.29 2.56
CA TYR A 304 -13.09 2.34 3.61
C TYR A 304 -12.44 2.74 4.94
N GLU A 305 -13.20 3.24 5.90
CA GLU A 305 -12.74 3.27 7.29
C GLU A 305 -12.35 1.85 7.73
N THR A 306 -11.42 1.72 8.66
CA THR A 306 -10.98 0.40 9.12
C THR A 306 -12.11 -0.32 9.82
N GLY A 307 -12.30 -1.58 9.47
CA GLY A 307 -13.34 -2.44 10.02
C GLY A 307 -12.81 -3.77 10.54
N THR A 308 -13.74 -4.61 10.97
CA THR A 308 -13.50 -6.01 11.34
C THR A 308 -14.65 -6.88 10.83
N GLU A 309 -14.33 -8.12 10.47
CA GLU A 309 -15.34 -9.11 10.04
C GLU A 309 -16.13 -9.71 11.22
N GLU A 310 -15.62 -9.57 12.44
CA GLU A 310 -16.27 -10.12 13.62
C GLU A 310 -17.51 -9.32 14.03
N LYS A 311 -18.62 -10.05 14.18
CA LYS A 311 -19.89 -9.44 14.63
C LYS A 311 -19.78 -8.85 16.03
N GLN A 312 -20.24 -7.63 16.16
CA GLN A 312 -20.37 -6.96 17.45
C GLN A 312 -21.61 -7.40 18.21
N THR A 313 -21.45 -7.73 19.48
CA THR A 313 -22.54 -8.20 20.33
C THR A 313 -23.41 -7.08 20.92
N THR A 314 -22.93 -5.83 20.93
CA THR A 314 -23.60 -4.69 21.60
C THR A 314 -24.02 -3.55 20.67
N GLY A 315 -24.05 -3.78 19.39
CA GLY A 315 -24.72 -2.93 18.39
C GLY A 315 -24.13 -1.56 18.10
N SER A 316 -23.27 -0.99 18.90
CA SER A 316 -22.78 0.37 18.64
C SER A 316 -21.28 0.53 18.54
N ALA A 317 -20.51 -0.47 18.89
CA ALA A 317 -19.06 -0.40 18.79
C ALA A 317 -18.43 -1.78 19.01
N VAL A 318 -17.32 -2.05 18.31
CA VAL A 318 -16.44 -3.17 18.61
C VAL A 318 -15.70 -2.80 19.89
N GLU A 319 -15.71 -3.65 20.90
CA GLU A 319 -14.69 -3.58 21.93
C GLU A 319 -13.39 -4.07 21.33
N TYR A 320 -12.31 -3.29 21.49
CA TYR A 320 -10.98 -3.72 21.12
C TYR A 320 -10.67 -5.09 21.74
N LYS A 321 -10.36 -6.04 20.88
CA LYS A 321 -9.81 -7.33 21.30
C LYS A 321 -8.52 -7.50 20.50
N GLU A 322 -7.42 -7.76 21.18
CA GLU A 322 -6.10 -7.95 20.54
C GLU A 322 -6.10 -9.02 19.44
N THR A 323 -7.08 -9.91 19.45
CA THR A 323 -7.23 -11.00 18.47
C THR A 323 -7.99 -10.61 17.22
N GLN A 324 -8.65 -9.44 17.18
CA GLN A 324 -9.40 -9.00 16.00
C GLN A 324 -8.45 -8.43 14.97
N GLU A 325 -8.54 -8.94 13.75
CA GLU A 325 -7.75 -8.44 12.62
C GLU A 325 -8.45 -7.22 12.00
N PRO A 326 -7.73 -6.10 11.81
CA PRO A 326 -8.26 -4.96 11.07
C PRO A 326 -8.33 -5.30 9.58
N VAL A 327 -9.41 -4.88 8.92
CA VAL A 327 -9.60 -5.06 7.47
C VAL A 327 -10.11 -3.78 6.83
N ILE A 328 -9.73 -3.55 5.55
CA ILE A 328 -10.17 -2.42 4.74
C ILE A 328 -11.11 -2.95 3.65
N LYS A 329 -12.30 -3.32 4.04
CA LYS A 329 -13.29 -3.96 3.17
C LYS A 329 -14.66 -3.30 3.29
N GLN A 330 -15.49 -3.50 2.25
CA GLN A 330 -16.87 -3.06 2.26
C GLN A 330 -17.76 -3.97 3.14
N ASN A 331 -18.77 -3.40 3.75
CA ASN A 331 -19.81 -4.11 4.52
C ASN A 331 -19.31 -4.85 5.78
N VAL A 332 -18.17 -4.48 6.31
CA VAL A 332 -17.67 -4.95 7.62
C VAL A 332 -18.03 -3.98 8.74
N TYR A 333 -17.92 -4.42 9.97
CA TYR A 333 -18.23 -3.58 11.12
C TYR A 333 -17.12 -2.55 11.35
N PRO A 334 -17.40 -1.24 11.55
CA PRO A 334 -16.38 -0.26 11.89
C PRO A 334 -15.57 -0.70 13.11
N TYR A 335 -14.25 -0.63 13.01
CA TYR A 335 -13.36 -1.01 14.10
C TYR A 335 -13.28 0.12 15.11
N THR A 336 -14.15 0.09 16.14
CA THR A 336 -14.27 1.18 17.10
C THR A 336 -13.77 0.79 18.50
N ARG A 337 -13.81 1.73 19.46
CA ARG A 337 -13.34 1.58 20.85
C ARG A 337 -11.87 1.22 20.98
N VAL A 338 -11.08 1.77 20.13
CA VAL A 338 -9.62 1.71 20.15
C VAL A 338 -9.05 3.03 20.63
N THR A 339 -7.98 2.97 21.41
CA THR A 339 -7.17 4.14 21.72
C THR A 339 -6.33 4.53 20.50
N ARG A 340 -5.75 5.72 20.50
CA ARG A 340 -4.85 6.18 19.44
C ARG A 340 -3.64 5.25 19.28
N SER A 341 -3.04 4.78 20.39
CA SER A 341 -1.90 3.85 20.36
C SER A 341 -2.28 2.47 19.81
N GLN A 342 -3.43 1.94 20.21
CA GLN A 342 -3.94 0.68 19.64
C GLN A 342 -4.19 0.83 18.14
N SER A 343 -4.78 1.94 17.71
CA SER A 343 -5.03 2.23 16.29
C SER A 343 -3.71 2.30 15.50
N GLN A 344 -2.68 2.98 16.04
CA GLN A 344 -1.37 3.04 15.38
C GLN A 344 -0.71 1.66 15.32
N THR A 345 -0.80 0.86 16.38
CA THR A 345 -0.26 -0.50 16.39
C THR A 345 -0.96 -1.38 15.36
N LEU A 346 -2.31 -1.34 15.31
CA LEU A 346 -3.10 -2.09 14.33
C LEU A 346 -2.78 -1.65 12.90
N ALA A 347 -2.69 -0.34 12.65
CA ALA A 347 -2.34 0.20 11.35
C ALA A 347 -0.92 -0.23 10.92
N SER A 348 0.06 -0.14 11.81
CA SER A 348 1.45 -0.55 11.51
C SER A 348 1.57 -2.05 11.26
N ASN A 349 0.76 -2.88 11.92
CA ASN A 349 0.77 -4.33 11.74
C ASN A 349 0.17 -4.79 10.40
N MET A 350 -0.45 -3.89 9.64
CA MET A 350 -0.88 -4.17 8.27
C MET A 350 0.28 -4.08 7.26
N GLU A 351 1.44 -3.61 7.69
CA GLU A 351 2.67 -3.63 6.89
C GLU A 351 3.12 -5.08 6.67
N ALA A 352 3.30 -5.46 5.42
CA ALA A 352 3.69 -6.82 5.04
C ALA A 352 4.91 -6.85 4.11
N GLY A 353 5.70 -5.78 4.03
CA GLY A 353 6.80 -5.71 3.09
C GLY A 353 7.57 -4.40 3.11
N GLU A 354 7.84 -3.86 1.95
CA GLU A 354 8.72 -2.70 1.76
C GLU A 354 7.98 -1.34 1.83
N TYR A 355 6.68 -1.36 2.00
CA TYR A 355 5.88 -0.17 2.24
C TYR A 355 5.66 0.04 3.74
N THR A 356 5.33 1.25 4.11
CA THR A 356 4.96 1.60 5.48
C THR A 356 3.46 1.82 5.58
N SER A 357 2.81 1.14 6.52
CA SER A 357 1.41 1.39 6.89
C SER A 357 1.32 2.08 8.25
N SER A 358 0.37 2.99 8.40
CA SER A 358 0.26 3.85 9.57
C SER A 358 -1.13 4.50 9.67
N LEU A 359 -1.41 5.14 10.81
CA LEU A 359 -2.40 6.21 10.86
C LEU A 359 -1.96 7.38 9.96
N MET A 360 -2.92 8.17 9.50
CA MET A 360 -2.65 9.37 8.73
C MET A 360 -2.09 10.49 9.61
N PHE A 361 -1.12 11.24 9.08
CA PHE A 361 -0.78 12.57 9.57
C PHE A 361 -1.89 13.57 9.19
N GLY A 362 -1.96 14.69 9.90
CA GLY A 362 -2.93 15.75 9.59
C GLY A 362 -2.78 16.28 8.16
N VAL A 363 -1.54 16.46 7.70
CA VAL A 363 -1.26 16.89 6.32
C VAL A 363 -1.76 15.88 5.29
N GLN A 364 -1.75 14.57 5.55
CA GLN A 364 -2.30 13.58 4.63
C GLN A 364 -3.83 13.71 4.52
N TRP A 365 -4.53 13.96 5.63
CA TRP A 365 -5.97 14.23 5.58
C TRP A 365 -6.27 15.49 4.76
N ASP A 366 -5.51 16.55 4.99
CA ASP A 366 -5.69 17.81 4.26
C ASP A 366 -5.36 17.64 2.75
N LEU A 367 -4.38 16.80 2.41
CA LEU A 367 -4.07 16.39 1.02
C LEU A 367 -5.22 15.58 0.39
N ILE A 368 -5.92 14.73 1.13
CA ILE A 368 -7.11 14.05 0.63
C ILE A 368 -8.21 15.07 0.29
N MET A 369 -8.46 16.04 1.16
CA MET A 369 -9.44 17.09 0.89
C MET A 369 -9.06 17.90 -0.36
N LYS A 370 -7.79 18.27 -0.50
CA LYS A 370 -7.29 18.96 -1.68
C LYS A 370 -7.40 18.11 -2.96
N TYR A 371 -7.08 16.83 -2.89
CA TYR A 371 -7.27 15.88 -3.98
C TYR A 371 -8.74 15.78 -4.41
N LEU A 372 -9.68 15.66 -3.48
CA LEU A 372 -11.10 15.62 -3.80
C LEU A 372 -11.58 16.92 -4.46
N GLU A 373 -11.08 18.08 -4.02
CA GLU A 373 -11.35 19.38 -4.65
C GLU A 373 -10.82 19.42 -6.09
N THR A 374 -9.59 19.00 -6.33
CA THR A 374 -8.99 18.98 -7.67
C THR A 374 -9.71 18.01 -8.63
N LYS A 375 -10.36 16.99 -8.09
CA LYS A 375 -11.20 16.03 -8.85
C LYS A 375 -12.68 16.50 -8.95
N GLY A 376 -12.99 17.75 -8.60
CA GLY A 376 -14.29 18.37 -8.84
C GLY A 376 -15.28 18.31 -7.68
N THR A 377 -14.89 17.85 -6.49
CA THR A 377 -15.75 18.00 -5.32
C THR A 377 -15.76 19.46 -4.89
N ALA A 378 -16.94 20.06 -4.72
CA ALA A 378 -17.03 21.45 -4.32
C ALA A 378 -16.43 21.66 -2.92
N GLN A 379 -15.68 22.74 -2.74
CA GLN A 379 -15.06 23.06 -1.45
C GLN A 379 -16.11 23.19 -0.33
N ALA A 380 -17.32 23.68 -0.64
CA ALA A 380 -18.42 23.75 0.30
C ALA A 380 -18.86 22.39 0.83
N ASP A 381 -18.85 21.36 -0.02
CA ASP A 381 -19.18 19.97 0.38
C ASP A 381 -18.13 19.40 1.34
N LEU A 382 -16.90 19.89 1.32
CA LEU A 382 -15.80 19.44 2.16
C LEU A 382 -15.71 20.20 3.49
N LYS A 383 -15.92 21.54 3.45
CA LYS A 383 -15.62 22.45 4.57
C LYS A 383 -16.87 23.02 5.26
N THR A 384 -18.03 23.03 4.60
CA THR A 384 -19.22 23.70 5.12
C THR A 384 -20.30 22.69 5.51
N ASP A 385 -20.65 21.79 4.63
CA ASP A 385 -21.67 20.76 4.89
C ASP A 385 -21.44 19.52 4.01
N SER A 386 -21.06 18.41 4.64
CA SER A 386 -20.85 17.11 3.99
C SER A 386 -22.04 16.17 4.16
N THR A 387 -23.18 16.62 4.67
CA THR A 387 -24.34 15.74 4.95
C THR A 387 -24.95 15.11 3.69
N SER A 388 -24.71 15.68 2.53
CA SER A 388 -25.20 15.16 1.25
C SER A 388 -24.48 13.87 0.81
N TRP A 389 -23.27 13.61 1.34
CA TRP A 389 -22.44 12.48 0.98
C TRP A 389 -21.80 11.76 2.17
N GLY A 390 -22.20 12.12 3.39
CA GLY A 390 -21.70 11.54 4.64
C GLY A 390 -22.80 11.00 5.53
N ASN A 391 -22.41 10.21 6.52
CA ASN A 391 -23.34 9.68 7.52
C ASN A 391 -23.29 10.50 8.80
N TYR A 392 -24.14 11.50 8.88
CA TYR A 392 -24.35 12.35 10.07
C TYR A 392 -25.78 12.20 10.61
N TYR A 393 -26.06 12.77 11.76
CA TYR A 393 -27.40 12.77 12.35
C TYR A 393 -28.46 13.31 11.39
N GLU A 394 -28.14 14.35 10.64
CA GLU A 394 -29.06 15.03 9.72
C GLU A 394 -29.09 14.42 8.32
N SER A 395 -28.11 13.57 7.95
CA SER A 395 -28.04 12.96 6.62
C SER A 395 -29.24 12.08 6.31
N LEU A 396 -29.70 12.14 5.06
CA LEU A 396 -30.72 11.24 4.51
C LEU A 396 -30.03 10.38 3.45
N PHE A 397 -30.16 9.05 3.54
CA PHE A 397 -29.45 8.15 2.65
C PHE A 397 -30.11 6.78 2.56
N SER A 398 -29.68 6.00 1.59
CA SER A 398 -30.03 4.58 1.48
C SER A 398 -28.78 3.72 1.54
N ILE A 399 -28.89 2.57 2.20
CA ILE A 399 -27.83 1.55 2.20
C ILE A 399 -28.29 0.32 1.43
N ASN A 400 -27.33 -0.42 0.89
CA ASN A 400 -27.59 -1.62 0.12
C ASN A 400 -28.02 -2.83 0.99
N ALA A 401 -28.49 -3.90 0.34
CA ALA A 401 -29.00 -5.08 1.04
C ALA A 401 -27.92 -5.89 1.79
N ASN A 402 -26.64 -5.73 1.42
CA ASN A 402 -25.53 -6.46 2.05
C ASN A 402 -24.97 -5.71 3.27
N SER A 403 -25.22 -4.42 3.37
CA SER A 403 -24.82 -3.58 4.50
C SER A 403 -25.65 -3.90 5.73
N LYS A 404 -25.12 -3.50 6.88
CA LYS A 404 -25.79 -3.62 8.17
C LYS A 404 -25.85 -2.25 8.83
N TYR A 405 -26.80 -2.08 9.74
CA TYR A 405 -27.00 -0.82 10.44
C TYR A 405 -27.50 -1.03 11.87
N VAL A 406 -27.27 -0.03 12.71
CA VAL A 406 -27.78 0.05 14.08
C VAL A 406 -28.51 1.38 14.25
N LEU A 407 -29.73 1.32 14.73
CA LEU A 407 -30.50 2.50 15.12
C LEU A 407 -30.23 2.84 16.60
N SER A 408 -30.29 4.13 16.94
CA SER A 408 -30.33 4.50 18.35
C SER A 408 -31.56 3.91 19.06
N GLY A 409 -31.40 3.52 20.32
CA GLY A 409 -32.48 2.96 21.11
C GLY A 409 -32.01 1.93 22.14
N PRO A 410 -32.91 1.40 22.98
CA PRO A 410 -32.52 0.45 24.04
C PRO A 410 -32.03 -0.91 23.53
N GLN A 411 -32.39 -1.30 22.31
CA GLN A 411 -31.91 -2.52 21.65
C GLN A 411 -30.99 -2.14 20.49
N LYS A 412 -29.69 -2.06 20.76
CA LYS A 412 -28.65 -1.72 19.78
C LYS A 412 -28.18 -2.98 19.05
N GLU A 413 -29.05 -3.56 18.24
CA GLU A 413 -28.73 -4.74 17.45
C GLU A 413 -28.45 -4.37 15.99
N TRP A 414 -27.44 -5.01 15.39
CA TRP A 414 -27.17 -4.91 13.97
C TRP A 414 -28.29 -5.59 13.16
N LYS A 415 -28.89 -4.80 12.30
CA LYS A 415 -29.88 -5.24 11.32
C LYS A 415 -29.26 -5.28 9.93
N ARG A 416 -29.75 -6.17 9.09
CA ARG A 416 -29.35 -6.22 7.68
C ARG A 416 -30.17 -5.22 6.86
N GLY A 417 -29.52 -4.58 5.90
CA GLY A 417 -30.18 -3.74 4.91
C GLY A 417 -31.12 -4.49 3.97
N PRO A 418 -31.76 -3.81 3.03
CA PRO A 418 -31.60 -2.37 2.79
C PRO A 418 -32.28 -1.49 3.85
N LEU A 419 -31.81 -0.28 4.00
CA LEU A 419 -32.44 0.76 4.82
C LEU A 419 -32.50 2.06 3.99
N GLU A 420 -33.65 2.75 4.06
CA GLU A 420 -33.78 4.12 3.62
C GLU A 420 -33.99 5.02 4.85
N LYS A 421 -33.00 5.85 5.17
CA LYS A 421 -33.04 6.83 6.26
C LYS A 421 -33.76 8.09 5.78
N LYS A 422 -35.05 8.21 6.07
CA LYS A 422 -35.93 9.31 5.64
C LYS A 422 -36.02 10.46 6.64
N ASN A 423 -35.55 10.27 7.86
CA ASN A 423 -35.60 11.26 8.92
C ASN A 423 -34.25 11.43 9.59
N LYS A 424 -34.04 12.61 10.19
CA LYS A 424 -32.88 12.85 11.06
C LYS A 424 -32.85 11.82 12.18
N GLY A 425 -31.67 11.37 12.56
CA GLY A 425 -31.47 10.39 13.61
C GLY A 425 -30.13 9.70 13.53
N GLU A 426 -29.78 8.99 14.57
CA GLU A 426 -28.55 8.23 14.67
C GLU A 426 -28.70 6.89 13.96
N VAL A 427 -27.84 6.66 12.98
CA VAL A 427 -27.75 5.36 12.28
C VAL A 427 -26.29 5.06 12.04
N LEU A 428 -25.71 4.17 12.84
CA LEU A 428 -24.37 3.64 12.54
C LEU A 428 -24.50 2.57 11.45
N VAL A 429 -23.61 2.60 10.46
CA VAL A 429 -23.62 1.63 9.35
C VAL A 429 -22.29 0.91 9.23
N THR A 430 -22.30 -0.23 8.54
CA THR A 430 -21.07 -0.92 8.14
C THR A 430 -20.29 -0.09 7.11
N THR A 431 -18.99 -0.33 6.99
CA THR A 431 -18.07 0.38 6.09
C THR A 431 -18.57 0.33 4.64
N GLY A 432 -18.52 1.46 3.94
CA GLY A 432 -18.95 1.56 2.54
C GLY A 432 -20.40 1.14 2.30
N ALA A 433 -21.30 1.43 3.24
CA ALA A 433 -22.68 0.97 3.20
C ALA A 433 -23.53 1.60 2.09
N SER A 434 -23.14 2.77 1.59
CA SER A 434 -23.84 3.49 0.54
C SER A 434 -22.85 4.05 -0.46
N ASP A 435 -23.17 3.93 -1.76
CA ASP A 435 -22.36 4.53 -2.83
C ASP A 435 -22.35 6.06 -2.76
N THR A 436 -23.35 6.68 -2.12
CA THR A 436 -23.39 8.11 -1.89
C THR A 436 -22.32 8.59 -0.90
N PHE A 437 -21.76 7.71 -0.09
CA PHE A 437 -20.70 8.03 0.87
C PHE A 437 -19.30 8.07 0.26
N ALA A 438 -19.19 7.87 -1.06
CA ALA A 438 -17.91 7.87 -1.75
C ALA A 438 -17.65 9.19 -2.48
N LYS A 439 -16.40 9.63 -2.42
CA LYS A 439 -15.80 10.62 -3.30
C LYS A 439 -14.49 10.06 -3.83
N GLN A 440 -14.32 10.05 -5.16
CA GLN A 440 -13.13 9.46 -5.80
C GLN A 440 -12.80 8.03 -5.28
N GLY A 441 -13.84 7.20 -5.12
CA GLY A 441 -13.68 5.83 -4.62
C GLY A 441 -13.32 5.70 -3.15
N ILE A 442 -13.15 6.78 -2.39
CA ILE A 442 -12.90 6.77 -0.95
C ILE A 442 -14.24 6.94 -0.22
N TYR A 443 -14.60 5.95 0.59
CA TYR A 443 -15.85 5.91 1.33
C TYR A 443 -15.66 6.41 2.77
N ASP A 444 -16.77 6.86 3.38
CA ASP A 444 -16.88 7.15 4.80
C ASP A 444 -15.91 8.23 5.34
N LEU A 445 -15.36 9.10 4.46
CA LEU A 445 -14.55 10.25 4.88
C LEU A 445 -15.39 11.35 5.57
N ALA A 446 -16.70 11.22 5.49
CA ALA A 446 -17.65 12.18 6.03
C ALA A 446 -18.63 11.46 6.97
N GLY A 447 -18.43 11.58 8.26
CA GLY A 447 -19.32 11.00 9.27
C GLY A 447 -19.06 9.52 9.54
N ASN A 448 -20.10 8.78 9.87
CA ASN A 448 -20.16 7.44 10.38
C ASN A 448 -19.46 7.29 11.75
N VAL A 449 -18.13 7.29 11.83
CA VAL A 449 -17.35 7.34 13.07
C VAL A 449 -16.15 8.27 12.93
N TRP A 450 -15.75 8.92 14.03
CA TRP A 450 -14.52 9.69 14.09
C TRP A 450 -13.30 8.80 13.83
N GLU A 451 -12.30 9.33 13.14
CA GLU A 451 -11.08 8.61 12.79
C GLU A 451 -9.85 9.22 13.47
N TRP A 452 -9.10 8.40 14.23
CA TRP A 452 -7.83 8.80 14.83
C TRP A 452 -6.78 9.16 13.78
N THR A 453 -5.98 10.20 14.08
CA THR A 453 -4.84 10.61 13.27
C THR A 453 -3.58 10.78 14.13
N LEU A 454 -2.44 10.97 13.47
CA LEU A 454 -1.17 11.37 14.10
C LEU A 454 -1.08 12.89 14.30
N GLU A 455 -2.08 13.65 13.86
CA GLU A 455 -2.20 15.09 14.10
C GLU A 455 -2.30 15.39 15.60
N CYS A 456 -1.72 16.48 16.06
CA CYS A 456 -1.90 16.98 17.41
C CYS A 456 -2.48 18.39 17.41
N SER A 457 -3.04 18.79 18.55
CA SER A 457 -3.52 20.14 18.80
C SER A 457 -2.64 20.86 19.81
N ASP A 458 -2.72 22.19 19.86
CA ASP A 458 -2.05 23.02 20.87
C ASP A 458 -2.74 22.96 22.25
N ASP A 459 -3.86 22.25 22.38
CA ASP A 459 -4.50 22.00 23.67
C ASP A 459 -3.70 20.95 24.45
N ASN A 460 -2.96 21.40 25.47
CA ASN A 460 -2.12 20.52 26.30
C ASN A 460 -2.91 19.49 27.13
N GLU A 461 -4.20 19.65 27.29
CA GLU A 461 -5.04 18.70 28.02
C GLU A 461 -5.64 17.65 27.07
N ARG A 462 -5.94 18.05 25.83
CA ARG A 462 -6.53 17.22 24.79
C ARG A 462 -5.74 17.30 23.47
N PRO A 463 -4.48 16.86 23.47
CA PRO A 463 -3.59 17.08 22.34
C PRO A 463 -3.87 16.18 21.13
N HIS A 464 -4.70 15.12 21.29
CA HIS A 464 -4.97 14.17 20.22
C HIS A 464 -6.12 14.62 19.32
N VAL A 465 -6.09 14.23 18.06
CA VAL A 465 -7.03 14.71 17.05
C VAL A 465 -7.75 13.57 16.35
N TYR A 466 -9.07 13.64 16.34
CA TYR A 466 -9.92 12.91 15.40
C TYR A 466 -10.26 13.77 14.20
N ARG A 467 -10.51 13.12 13.08
CA ARG A 467 -10.96 13.76 11.84
C ARG A 467 -12.33 13.21 11.42
N SER A 468 -13.00 13.92 10.49
CA SER A 468 -14.31 13.59 9.94
C SER A 468 -15.47 14.04 10.84
N GLY A 469 -16.18 13.10 11.42
CA GLY A 469 -17.38 13.27 12.24
C GLY A 469 -17.99 11.92 12.55
N GLU A 470 -19.23 11.93 13.07
CA GLU A 470 -19.88 10.71 13.52
C GLU A 470 -21.39 10.76 13.25
N CYS A 471 -22.03 9.60 13.12
CA CYS A 471 -23.44 9.46 12.75
C CYS A 471 -24.43 10.04 13.79
N TRP A 472 -24.00 10.35 14.99
CA TRP A 472 -24.83 10.97 16.06
C TRP A 472 -24.53 12.45 16.29
N SER A 473 -23.53 13.02 15.58
CA SER A 473 -23.20 14.43 15.72
C SER A 473 -24.25 15.33 15.05
N GLN A 474 -24.70 16.32 15.81
CA GLN A 474 -25.57 17.40 15.31
C GLN A 474 -24.80 18.67 14.97
N PHE A 475 -23.52 18.74 15.33
CA PHE A 475 -22.70 19.95 15.20
C PHE A 475 -21.52 19.81 14.22
N SER A 476 -20.86 18.65 14.20
CA SER A 476 -19.76 18.36 13.30
C SER A 476 -20.31 17.68 12.05
N ARG A 477 -20.31 18.37 10.92
CA ARG A 477 -20.95 17.91 9.67
C ARG A 477 -20.07 18.08 8.44
N THR A 478 -18.75 18.18 8.64
CA THR A 478 -17.84 18.35 7.52
C THR A 478 -16.74 17.30 7.55
N ALA A 479 -16.29 16.87 6.37
CA ALA A 479 -15.16 15.95 6.24
C ALA A 479 -13.83 16.56 6.75
N THR A 480 -13.76 17.88 6.87
CA THR A 480 -12.59 18.60 7.40
C THR A 480 -12.62 18.77 8.91
N ASP A 481 -13.69 18.38 9.59
CA ASP A 481 -13.81 18.58 11.04
C ASP A 481 -12.66 17.93 11.81
N ARG A 482 -12.25 18.63 12.86
CA ARG A 482 -11.26 18.22 13.85
C ARG A 482 -11.87 18.26 15.23
N LYS A 483 -11.66 17.24 16.02
CA LYS A 483 -12.04 17.21 17.43
C LYS A 483 -10.85 16.84 18.27
N GLN A 484 -10.57 17.67 19.26
CA GLN A 484 -9.56 17.43 20.28
C GLN A 484 -10.05 16.38 21.28
N ALA A 485 -9.16 15.52 21.69
CA ALA A 485 -9.49 14.43 22.59
C ALA A 485 -8.34 14.01 23.51
N ASP A 486 -8.75 13.40 24.62
CA ASP A 486 -7.86 12.54 25.41
C ASP A 486 -7.74 11.16 24.75
N ASN A 487 -6.82 10.34 25.26
CA ASN A 487 -6.59 8.98 24.76
C ASN A 487 -7.66 7.99 25.27
N TYR A 488 -8.95 8.33 25.16
CA TYR A 488 -10.02 7.41 25.56
C TYR A 488 -10.46 6.53 24.39
N ALA A 489 -10.74 5.27 24.69
CA ALA A 489 -11.40 4.33 23.79
C ALA A 489 -12.88 4.68 23.61
N ASN A 490 -13.17 5.78 22.94
CA ASN A 490 -14.51 6.16 22.51
C ASN A 490 -14.94 5.35 21.28
N PRO A 491 -16.18 5.43 20.80
CA PRO A 491 -16.59 4.79 19.56
C PRO A 491 -15.94 5.46 18.33
N ASN A 492 -14.63 5.66 18.41
CA ASN A 492 -13.81 6.19 17.33
C ASN A 492 -13.09 5.04 16.63
N SER A 493 -12.94 5.16 15.34
CA SER A 493 -12.23 4.25 14.47
C SER A 493 -10.89 4.87 14.05
N PHE A 494 -10.35 4.38 12.96
CA PHE A 494 -9.15 4.89 12.33
C PHE A 494 -9.15 4.50 10.85
N ARG A 495 -8.29 5.14 10.08
CA ARG A 495 -8.06 4.82 8.68
C ARG A 495 -6.57 4.62 8.44
N VAL A 496 -6.24 3.56 7.71
CA VAL A 496 -4.86 3.20 7.38
C VAL A 496 -4.43 3.94 6.13
N THR A 497 -3.19 4.41 6.13
CA THR A 497 -2.49 4.94 4.96
C THR A 497 -1.29 4.06 4.64
N ILE A 498 -0.92 4.00 3.35
CA ILE A 498 0.26 3.29 2.85
C ILE A 498 1.12 4.25 2.04
N PHE A 499 2.42 4.21 2.33
CA PHE A 499 3.42 5.04 1.62
C PHE A 499 4.80 4.40 1.60
#